data_33b4c80d8781b3208f1068a502bc9cdd
#
_entry.id   33b4c80d8781b3208f1068a502bc9cdd
#
_cell.length_a   1.000
_cell.length_b   1.000
_cell.length_c   1.000
_cell.angle_alpha   90.00
_cell.angle_beta   90.00
_cell.angle_gamma   90.00
#
_symmetry.space_group_name_H-M   'P 1'
#
loop_
_entity.id
_entity.type
_entity.pdbx_description
1 polymer ?
#
loop_
_entity_poly.entity_id
_entity_poly.type
_entity_poly.pdbx_seq_one_letter_code
_entity_poly.pdbx_strand_id
1 'polypeptide(L)'
;MLGEYVEASVIGVLVVFNALLGFFQEGRAQAALKSRLPLNAAVLRDSVWQVVQAGELVEGDIVKLTLGSVVAADVRIGQGAVLLDQSLLTGESMPVEAGPGSEALAGALVRRGEAVAEVIATGARTRFGRTAELVRTAKVTSSQQKAVLRVVLYLAGINGTLAVLLIGFAVYIHMPLAEIIPLGLIAILASVPVALPATFTLATAVGAQALGKRGVLPTRLSAVDEAAMNVLCVDKTGTLTCNELAVTAIVSFDGCSEADVVMWARLASSDAGLDPVDGAVRNAMARYQFAAMPTLVAFVPFDPDAKMAEATVLDVHGERRRVVKGAFASVMAMVEPVPAAAVKAAELEAEGFRVLGVAAGAPDALHLVGLIALSDPPRPEARGCIAQLREMGVRVVMVTGDALATAQVIARAVGLSGAAAPAKAIMKSVRPEDFAVFAGVLPEDKYDLVKAFQRAGFCVGMCGDGANDAPALRQAQLGIAVSSSTDVAKSAAGIVLTEPGLTGIVSAVTEGRIAFQRILTYTLRSIVHKVRQVTYLSVGLLVTD
;
A
#
# COMPACT_ATOMS: atom_id res chain seq x y z
N MET A 1 24.29 43.66 35.69
CA MET A 1 24.60 42.37 35.00
C MET A 1 24.26 41.29 35.99
N LEU A 2 23.17 40.59 35.73
CA LEU A 2 22.71 39.45 36.52
C LEU A 2 23.70 38.31 36.31
N GLY A 3 24.41 37.85 37.34
CA GLY A 3 25.49 36.88 37.29
C GLY A 3 25.06 35.43 36.89
N GLU A 4 24.06 35.28 36.03
CA GLU A 4 23.50 33.98 35.63
C GLU A 4 24.04 33.45 34.31
N TYR A 5 25.36 33.59 34.09
CA TYR A 5 26.04 33.08 32.88
C TYR A 5 25.92 31.53 32.76
N VAL A 6 25.74 30.84 33.88
CA VAL A 6 25.61 29.37 33.90
C VAL A 6 24.26 28.93 33.29
N GLU A 7 23.15 29.57 33.69
CA GLU A 7 21.82 29.23 33.14
C GLU A 7 21.70 29.61 31.64
N ALA A 8 22.21 30.80 31.27
CA ALA A 8 22.27 31.18 29.86
C ALA A 8 23.09 30.22 29.01
N SER A 9 24.22 29.71 29.53
CA SER A 9 25.07 28.75 28.87
C SER A 9 24.36 27.39 28.72
N VAL A 10 23.64 26.91 29.74
CA VAL A 10 22.88 25.66 29.70
C VAL A 10 21.75 25.73 28.65
N ILE A 11 21.04 26.84 28.58
CA ILE A 11 19.98 27.07 27.59
C ILE A 11 20.60 27.10 26.17
N GLY A 12 21.71 27.80 25.99
CA GLY A 12 22.43 27.88 24.72
C GLY A 12 22.91 26.50 24.24
N VAL A 13 23.48 25.69 25.13
CA VAL A 13 23.93 24.32 24.82
C VAL A 13 22.74 23.43 24.45
N LEU A 14 21.60 23.52 25.15
CA LEU A 14 20.39 22.75 24.84
C LEU A 14 19.81 23.10 23.46
N VAL A 15 19.80 24.38 23.09
CA VAL A 15 19.32 24.84 21.77
C VAL A 15 20.23 24.32 20.66
N VAL A 16 21.56 24.44 20.83
CA VAL A 16 22.54 23.93 19.86
C VAL A 16 22.46 22.39 19.74
N PHE A 17 22.34 21.70 20.87
CA PHE A 17 22.19 20.25 20.89
C PHE A 17 20.94 19.78 20.16
N ASN A 18 19.77 20.43 20.38
CA ASN A 18 18.54 20.12 19.67
C ASN A 18 18.65 20.38 18.16
N ALA A 19 19.29 21.47 17.75
CA ALA A 19 19.51 21.78 16.34
C ALA A 19 20.44 20.74 15.66
N LEU A 20 21.51 20.34 16.33
CA LEU A 20 22.42 19.30 15.86
C LEU A 20 21.74 17.93 15.78
N LEU A 21 20.94 17.56 16.77
CA LEU A 21 20.20 16.30 16.77
C LEU A 21 19.22 16.22 15.59
N GLY A 22 18.50 17.31 15.30
CA GLY A 22 17.61 17.41 14.13
C GLY A 22 18.36 17.23 12.81
N PHE A 23 19.51 17.90 12.67
CA PHE A 23 20.35 17.82 11.48
C PHE A 23 20.92 16.41 11.25
N PHE A 24 21.41 15.74 12.30
CA PHE A 24 21.93 14.38 12.21
C PHE A 24 20.85 13.34 11.92
N GLN A 25 19.63 13.50 12.43
CA GLN A 25 18.50 12.59 12.15
C GLN A 25 18.04 12.71 10.68
N GLU A 26 17.99 13.92 10.13
CA GLU A 26 17.58 14.14 8.74
C GLU A 26 18.60 13.62 7.73
N GLY A 27 19.91 13.75 8.05
CA GLY A 27 21.01 13.25 7.20
C GLY A 27 21.08 11.72 7.11
N ARG A 28 20.77 11.00 8.19
CA ARG A 28 20.78 9.52 8.20
C ARG A 28 19.64 8.91 7.36
N ALA A 29 18.48 9.54 7.33
CA ALA A 29 17.35 9.07 6.52
C ALA A 29 17.63 9.16 5.01
N GLN A 30 18.42 10.15 4.57
CA GLN A 30 18.79 10.31 3.14
C GLN A 30 19.90 9.37 2.68
N ALA A 31 20.80 8.95 3.58
CA ALA A 31 21.93 8.08 3.22
C ALA A 31 21.51 6.61 2.96
N ALA A 32 20.46 6.12 3.60
CA ALA A 32 19.95 4.76 3.42
C ALA A 32 19.31 4.49 2.05
N LEU A 33 18.99 5.54 1.29
CA LEU A 33 18.34 5.46 -0.03
C LEU A 33 19.32 5.27 -1.21
N LYS A 34 20.63 5.24 -0.99
CA LYS A 34 21.64 5.26 -2.06
C LYS A 34 22.21 3.91 -2.49
N SER A 35 21.91 2.80 -1.85
CA SER A 35 22.42 1.49 -2.26
C SER A 35 21.45 0.76 -3.20
N ARG A 36 21.49 1.07 -4.50
CA ARG A 36 20.85 0.29 -5.54
C ARG A 36 21.88 -0.62 -6.18
N LEU A 37 21.61 -1.93 -6.26
CA LEU A 37 22.35 -2.84 -7.13
C LEU A 37 22.10 -2.42 -8.58
N PRO A 38 23.16 -2.24 -9.42
CA PRO A 38 22.97 -1.86 -10.81
C PRO A 38 22.26 -3.00 -11.56
N LEU A 39 21.13 -2.70 -12.19
CA LEU A 39 20.46 -3.58 -13.14
C LEU A 39 21.22 -3.53 -14.46
N ASN A 40 21.49 -4.72 -15.03
CA ASN A 40 22.14 -4.87 -16.33
C ASN A 40 21.16 -5.39 -17.38
N ALA A 41 21.35 -5.00 -18.64
CA ALA A 41 20.58 -5.45 -19.79
C ALA A 41 21.50 -5.90 -20.92
N ALA A 42 21.13 -6.96 -21.64
CA ALA A 42 21.77 -7.35 -22.88
C ALA A 42 21.19 -6.53 -24.04
N VAL A 43 22.02 -5.77 -24.72
CA VAL A 43 21.65 -4.84 -25.79
C VAL A 43 22.39 -5.19 -27.07
N LEU A 44 21.72 -5.07 -28.21
CA LEU A 44 22.31 -5.26 -29.54
C LEU A 44 22.74 -3.88 -30.09
N ARG A 45 24.05 -3.62 -30.12
CA ARG A 45 24.63 -2.44 -30.76
C ARG A 45 25.71 -2.85 -31.73
N ASP A 46 25.76 -2.23 -32.88
CA ASP A 46 26.71 -2.54 -33.95
C ASP A 46 26.73 -4.03 -34.33
N SER A 47 25.53 -4.67 -34.34
CA SER A 47 25.32 -6.11 -34.62
C SER A 47 25.98 -7.06 -33.59
N VAL A 48 26.39 -6.56 -32.43
CA VAL A 48 26.99 -7.36 -31.35
C VAL A 48 26.16 -7.22 -30.07
N TRP A 49 25.87 -8.34 -29.41
CA TRP A 49 25.25 -8.35 -28.09
C TRP A 49 26.27 -7.96 -27.02
N GLN A 50 25.96 -6.94 -26.27
CA GLN A 50 26.78 -6.48 -25.13
C GLN A 50 25.92 -6.23 -23.91
N VAL A 51 26.51 -6.36 -22.72
CA VAL A 51 25.82 -6.10 -21.46
C VAL A 51 26.14 -4.68 -21.01
N VAL A 52 25.10 -3.87 -20.85
CA VAL A 52 25.19 -2.48 -20.38
C VAL A 52 24.38 -2.28 -19.09
N GLN A 53 24.67 -1.23 -18.33
CA GLN A 53 23.84 -0.87 -17.19
C GLN A 53 22.51 -0.28 -17.67
N ALA A 54 21.42 -0.53 -16.92
CA ALA A 54 20.09 -0.01 -17.25
C ALA A 54 20.06 1.52 -17.46
N GLY A 55 20.94 2.27 -16.78
CA GLY A 55 21.08 3.71 -16.95
C GLY A 55 21.68 4.17 -18.28
N GLU A 56 22.28 3.25 -19.06
CA GLU A 56 22.91 3.53 -20.35
C GLU A 56 22.01 3.17 -21.54
N LEU A 57 20.82 2.62 -21.26
CA LEU A 57 19.81 2.33 -22.27
C LEU A 57 19.20 3.60 -22.84
N VAL A 58 18.99 3.62 -24.15
CA VAL A 58 18.32 4.69 -24.88
C VAL A 58 17.10 4.14 -25.64
N GLU A 59 16.17 5.02 -25.98
CA GLU A 59 15.02 4.66 -26.81
C GLU A 59 15.52 4.20 -28.19
N GLY A 60 14.97 3.10 -28.70
CA GLY A 60 15.37 2.44 -29.93
C GLY A 60 16.44 1.34 -29.75
N ASP A 61 17.05 1.19 -28.56
CA ASP A 61 17.92 0.04 -28.27
C ASP A 61 17.14 -1.29 -28.41
N ILE A 62 17.78 -2.29 -28.99
CA ILE A 62 17.22 -3.66 -29.06
C ILE A 62 17.78 -4.47 -27.91
N VAL A 63 16.91 -4.95 -27.04
CA VAL A 63 17.28 -5.69 -25.83
C VAL A 63 16.78 -7.13 -25.87
N LYS A 64 17.50 -8.01 -25.19
CA LYS A 64 17.15 -9.41 -25.04
C LYS A 64 16.55 -9.66 -23.66
N LEU A 65 15.35 -10.24 -23.63
CA LEU A 65 14.67 -10.68 -22.42
C LEU A 65 14.84 -12.20 -22.30
N THR A 66 15.35 -12.66 -21.17
CA THR A 66 15.59 -14.09 -20.90
C THR A 66 15.04 -14.47 -19.54
N LEU A 67 14.81 -15.77 -19.34
CA LEU A 67 14.35 -16.32 -18.07
C LEU A 67 15.15 -15.77 -16.88
N GLY A 68 14.47 -15.25 -15.87
CA GLY A 68 15.08 -14.67 -14.65
C GLY A 68 15.60 -13.25 -14.80
N SER A 69 15.59 -12.66 -16.01
CA SER A 69 15.97 -11.26 -16.18
C SER A 69 14.86 -10.31 -15.72
N VAL A 70 15.27 -9.16 -15.19
CA VAL A 70 14.37 -8.04 -14.91
C VAL A 70 14.39 -7.10 -16.12
N VAL A 71 13.24 -6.70 -16.61
CA VAL A 71 13.08 -5.76 -17.72
C VAL A 71 13.64 -4.39 -17.29
N ALA A 72 14.70 -3.94 -17.95
CA ALA A 72 15.47 -2.76 -17.49
C ALA A 72 14.88 -1.40 -17.94
N ALA A 73 14.01 -1.40 -18.94
CA ALA A 73 13.31 -0.22 -19.50
C ALA A 73 11.93 -0.65 -19.99
N ASP A 74 11.00 0.30 -20.28
CA ASP A 74 9.78 -0.08 -20.96
C ASP A 74 10.11 -0.47 -22.41
N VAL A 75 9.68 -1.66 -22.83
CA VAL A 75 10.04 -2.21 -24.14
C VAL A 75 8.82 -2.74 -24.86
N ARG A 76 8.89 -2.76 -26.20
CA ARG A 76 7.91 -3.43 -27.08
C ARG A 76 8.53 -4.68 -27.67
N ILE A 77 7.87 -5.83 -27.48
CA ILE A 77 8.35 -7.11 -27.96
C ILE A 77 8.24 -7.17 -29.49
N GLY A 78 9.35 -7.43 -30.16
CA GLY A 78 9.42 -7.59 -31.61
C GLY A 78 9.36 -9.03 -32.03
N GLN A 79 10.07 -9.93 -31.32
CA GLN A 79 10.15 -11.36 -31.61
C GLN A 79 10.18 -12.20 -30.33
N GLY A 80 9.62 -13.40 -30.39
CA GLY A 80 9.53 -14.32 -29.25
C GLY A 80 8.33 -14.03 -28.35
N ALA A 81 8.23 -14.77 -27.24
CA ALA A 81 7.18 -14.58 -26.23
C ALA A 81 7.75 -14.85 -24.84
N VAL A 82 7.29 -14.09 -23.86
CA VAL A 82 7.70 -14.20 -22.47
C VAL A 82 6.50 -14.15 -21.54
N LEU A 83 6.58 -14.88 -20.44
CA LEU A 83 5.66 -14.77 -19.32
C LEU A 83 6.26 -13.80 -18.30
N LEU A 84 5.60 -12.68 -18.09
CA LEU A 84 6.06 -11.58 -17.26
C LEU A 84 5.33 -11.56 -15.93
N ASP A 85 6.06 -11.57 -14.84
CA ASP A 85 5.54 -11.23 -13.54
C ASP A 85 5.64 -9.71 -13.37
N GLN A 86 4.49 -9.05 -13.39
CA GLN A 86 4.36 -7.61 -13.22
C GLN A 86 3.71 -7.26 -11.87
N SER A 87 3.59 -8.22 -10.96
CA SER A 87 2.90 -8.04 -9.68
C SER A 87 3.46 -6.87 -8.87
N LEU A 88 4.77 -6.66 -8.91
CA LEU A 88 5.43 -5.53 -8.25
C LEU A 88 5.06 -4.16 -8.85
N LEU A 89 4.56 -4.14 -10.08
CA LEU A 89 4.27 -2.91 -10.84
C LEU A 89 2.79 -2.61 -10.91
N THR A 90 1.97 -3.64 -11.12
CA THR A 90 0.52 -3.53 -11.32
C THR A 90 -0.29 -3.89 -10.09
N GLY A 91 0.31 -4.63 -9.14
CA GLY A 91 -0.38 -5.22 -8.00
C GLY A 91 -1.14 -6.52 -8.35
N GLU A 92 -1.13 -6.91 -9.63
CA GLU A 92 -1.81 -8.12 -10.09
C GLU A 92 -0.89 -9.33 -9.93
N SER A 93 -1.35 -10.33 -9.17
CA SER A 93 -0.55 -11.54 -8.87
C SER A 93 -0.37 -12.49 -10.06
N MET A 94 -1.14 -12.29 -11.14
CA MET A 94 -1.14 -13.16 -12.30
C MET A 94 -0.05 -12.73 -13.27
N PRO A 95 0.89 -13.63 -13.64
CA PRO A 95 1.82 -13.36 -14.74
C PRO A 95 1.07 -13.12 -16.05
N VAL A 96 1.57 -12.15 -16.82
CA VAL A 96 1.01 -11.74 -18.11
C VAL A 96 1.86 -12.31 -19.24
N GLU A 97 1.21 -12.96 -20.20
CA GLU A 97 1.88 -13.40 -21.41
C GLU A 97 2.04 -12.23 -22.38
N ALA A 98 3.26 -12.01 -22.84
CA ALA A 98 3.60 -10.92 -23.75
C ALA A 98 4.32 -11.47 -24.97
N GLY A 99 3.70 -11.32 -26.14
CA GLY A 99 4.21 -11.70 -27.45
C GLY A 99 4.48 -10.49 -28.34
N PRO A 100 4.77 -10.70 -29.64
CA PRO A 100 5.08 -9.63 -30.58
C PRO A 100 4.02 -8.51 -30.59
N GLY A 101 4.47 -7.26 -30.49
CA GLY A 101 3.62 -6.06 -30.39
C GLY A 101 3.18 -5.71 -28.98
N SER A 102 3.31 -6.61 -28.00
CA SER A 102 2.99 -6.32 -26.59
C SER A 102 4.07 -5.47 -25.92
N GLU A 103 3.67 -4.71 -24.91
CA GLU A 103 4.60 -3.93 -24.08
C GLU A 103 4.99 -4.70 -22.83
N ALA A 104 6.28 -4.67 -22.47
CA ALA A 104 6.81 -5.16 -21.22
C ALA A 104 7.36 -3.98 -20.41
N LEU A 105 6.92 -3.86 -19.14
CA LEU A 105 7.22 -2.71 -18.30
C LEU A 105 8.55 -2.87 -17.56
N ALA A 106 9.29 -1.78 -17.39
CA ALA A 106 10.49 -1.74 -16.57
C ALA A 106 10.20 -2.24 -15.15
N GLY A 107 11.03 -3.18 -14.66
CA GLY A 107 10.86 -3.80 -13.35
C GLY A 107 10.07 -5.13 -13.37
N ALA A 108 9.46 -5.52 -14.48
CA ALA A 108 8.85 -6.84 -14.63
C ALA A 108 9.92 -7.95 -14.62
N LEU A 109 9.58 -9.11 -14.02
CA LEU A 109 10.46 -10.28 -13.99
C LEU A 109 10.03 -11.29 -15.07
N VAL A 110 10.96 -11.72 -15.91
CA VAL A 110 10.72 -12.78 -16.89
C VAL A 110 10.67 -14.13 -16.19
N ARG A 111 9.49 -14.75 -16.10
CA ARG A 111 9.27 -16.05 -15.46
C ARG A 111 9.44 -17.23 -16.43
N ARG A 112 9.25 -17.02 -17.72
CA ARG A 112 9.35 -18.04 -18.75
C ARG A 112 9.55 -17.38 -20.12
N GLY A 113 10.20 -18.11 -21.04
CA GLY A 113 10.39 -17.70 -22.44
C GLY A 113 11.60 -16.81 -22.67
N GLU A 114 11.74 -16.40 -23.92
CA GLU A 114 12.79 -15.51 -24.43
C GLU A 114 12.19 -14.60 -25.50
N ALA A 115 12.56 -13.32 -25.49
CA ALA A 115 12.11 -12.35 -26.47
C ALA A 115 13.20 -11.34 -26.81
N VAL A 116 13.08 -10.77 -28.00
CA VAL A 116 13.83 -9.59 -28.44
C VAL A 116 12.86 -8.43 -28.51
N ALA A 117 13.21 -7.32 -27.89
CA ALA A 117 12.31 -6.18 -27.72
C ALA A 117 13.04 -4.86 -27.97
N GLU A 118 12.32 -3.86 -28.42
CA GLU A 118 12.79 -2.49 -28.63
C GLU A 118 12.46 -1.63 -27.41
N VAL A 119 13.42 -0.86 -26.94
CA VAL A 119 13.24 0.09 -25.83
C VAL A 119 12.38 1.26 -26.30
N ILE A 120 11.24 1.47 -25.66
CA ILE A 120 10.28 2.54 -25.96
C ILE A 120 10.30 3.71 -24.96
N ALA A 121 10.77 3.47 -23.74
CA ALA A 121 10.96 4.54 -22.75
C ALA A 121 12.03 4.13 -21.72
N THR A 122 12.81 5.09 -21.22
CA THR A 122 13.89 4.87 -20.25
C THR A 122 13.80 5.81 -19.04
N GLY A 123 14.40 5.41 -17.93
CA GLY A 123 14.53 6.24 -16.72
C GLY A 123 13.20 6.78 -16.21
N ALA A 124 13.13 8.10 -15.98
CA ALA A 124 11.91 8.77 -15.47
C ALA A 124 10.71 8.73 -16.44
N ARG A 125 10.94 8.38 -17.71
CA ARG A 125 9.88 8.28 -18.72
C ARG A 125 9.20 6.92 -18.74
N THR A 126 9.80 5.89 -18.13
CA THR A 126 9.15 4.58 -17.94
C THR A 126 7.93 4.72 -17.02
N ARG A 127 6.99 3.78 -17.08
CA ARG A 127 5.86 3.74 -16.13
C ARG A 127 6.33 3.69 -14.69
N PHE A 128 7.28 2.82 -14.40
CA PHE A 128 7.90 2.73 -13.07
C PHE A 128 8.67 4.00 -12.70
N GLY A 129 9.41 4.59 -13.63
CA GLY A 129 10.16 5.83 -13.42
C GLY A 129 9.28 7.03 -13.08
N ARG A 130 8.13 7.18 -13.72
CA ARG A 130 7.11 8.19 -13.36
C ARG A 130 6.61 8.01 -11.94
N THR A 131 6.33 6.77 -11.56
CA THR A 131 5.93 6.43 -10.19
C THR A 131 7.02 6.82 -9.18
N ALA A 132 8.28 6.49 -9.46
CA ALA A 132 9.42 6.85 -8.61
C ALA A 132 9.62 8.37 -8.50
N GLU A 133 9.38 9.13 -9.58
CA GLU A 133 9.45 10.59 -9.57
C GLU A 133 8.33 11.21 -8.73
N LEU A 134 7.11 10.68 -8.77
CA LEU A 134 6.02 11.10 -7.89
C LEU A 134 6.37 10.88 -6.41
N VAL A 135 7.01 9.75 -6.07
CA VAL A 135 7.52 9.48 -4.71
C VAL A 135 8.56 10.52 -4.30
N ARG A 136 9.46 10.88 -5.20
CA ARG A 136 10.53 11.86 -4.95
C ARG A 136 10.00 13.27 -4.72
N THR A 137 8.96 13.67 -5.46
CA THR A 137 8.38 15.01 -5.42
C THR A 137 7.31 15.19 -4.35
N ALA A 138 6.72 14.10 -3.86
CA ALA A 138 5.70 14.16 -2.81
C ALA A 138 6.32 14.65 -1.49
N LYS A 139 5.88 15.82 -1.03
CA LYS A 139 6.25 16.41 0.27
C LYS A 139 5.00 16.56 1.12
N VAL A 140 4.88 15.74 2.14
CA VAL A 140 3.81 15.87 3.13
C VAL A 140 4.43 16.31 4.45
N THR A 141 4.00 17.46 4.94
CA THR A 141 4.31 17.94 6.29
C THR A 141 3.16 17.58 7.22
N SER A 142 3.48 17.10 8.42
CA SER A 142 2.48 16.76 9.43
C SER A 142 1.47 17.91 9.63
N SER A 143 0.19 17.59 9.50
CA SER A 143 -0.90 18.53 9.74
C SER A 143 -0.95 18.96 11.20
N GLN A 144 -0.59 18.06 12.12
CA GLN A 144 -0.53 18.31 13.56
C GLN A 144 0.62 19.26 13.90
N GLN A 145 1.80 19.02 13.35
CA GLN A 145 2.96 19.90 13.54
C GLN A 145 2.67 21.32 13.05
N LYS A 146 1.99 21.47 11.91
CA LYS A 146 1.54 22.77 11.40
C LYS A 146 0.53 23.44 12.35
N ALA A 147 -0.42 22.66 12.90
CA ALA A 147 -1.42 23.19 13.85
C ALA A 147 -0.74 23.69 15.12
N VAL A 148 0.18 22.89 15.69
CA VAL A 148 0.96 23.28 16.88
C VAL A 148 1.79 24.54 16.61
N LEU A 149 2.50 24.60 15.47
CA LEU A 149 3.28 25.78 15.10
C LEU A 149 2.40 27.04 14.96
N ARG A 150 1.22 26.90 14.36
CA ARG A 150 0.26 28.00 14.24
C ARG A 150 -0.20 28.52 15.61
N VAL A 151 -0.50 27.61 16.54
CA VAL A 151 -0.85 27.97 17.93
C VAL A 151 0.30 28.70 18.60
N VAL A 152 1.54 28.23 18.46
CA VAL A 152 2.73 28.90 18.99
C VAL A 152 2.88 30.30 18.43
N LEU A 153 2.69 30.48 17.11
CA LEU A 153 2.77 31.81 16.47
C LEU A 153 1.68 32.76 16.95
N TYR A 154 0.44 32.30 17.13
CA TYR A 154 -0.64 33.12 17.68
C TYR A 154 -0.35 33.55 19.13
N LEU A 155 0.14 32.60 19.96
CA LEU A 155 0.53 32.91 21.32
C LEU A 155 1.69 33.91 21.38
N ALA A 156 2.71 33.71 20.56
CA ALA A 156 3.83 34.64 20.48
C ALA A 156 3.39 36.04 20.03
N GLY A 157 2.45 36.12 19.08
CA GLY A 157 1.86 37.40 18.65
C GLY A 157 1.08 38.10 19.76
N ILE A 158 0.17 37.39 20.43
CA ILE A 158 -0.66 37.98 21.53
C ILE A 158 0.24 38.41 22.70
N ASN A 159 1.13 37.52 23.15
CA ASN A 159 2.01 37.80 24.27
C ASN A 159 3.05 38.90 23.93
N GLY A 160 3.55 38.90 22.67
CA GLY A 160 4.44 39.95 22.21
C GLY A 160 3.78 41.34 22.20
N THR A 161 2.53 41.42 21.76
CA THR A 161 1.74 42.65 21.81
C THR A 161 1.54 43.13 23.27
N LEU A 162 1.18 42.20 24.16
CA LEU A 162 1.05 42.49 25.58
C LEU A 162 2.37 42.95 26.22
N ALA A 163 3.49 42.32 25.86
CA ALA A 163 4.81 42.71 26.33
C ALA A 163 5.18 44.16 25.90
N VAL A 164 4.87 44.49 24.64
CA VAL A 164 5.09 45.86 24.12
C VAL A 164 4.21 46.87 24.87
N LEU A 165 2.94 46.58 25.15
CA LEU A 165 2.05 47.42 25.91
C LEU A 165 2.52 47.60 27.37
N LEU A 166 3.01 46.50 28.01
CA LEU A 166 3.59 46.52 29.35
C LEU A 166 4.83 47.41 29.44
N ILE A 167 5.76 47.25 28.46
CA ILE A 167 6.96 48.10 28.41
C ILE A 167 6.58 49.56 28.15
N GLY A 168 5.63 49.82 27.24
CA GLY A 168 5.13 51.16 26.96
C GLY A 168 4.51 51.81 28.20
N PHE A 169 3.71 51.07 28.99
CA PHE A 169 3.16 51.54 30.24
C PHE A 169 4.23 51.78 31.29
N ALA A 170 5.21 50.90 31.46
CA ALA A 170 6.35 51.08 32.37
C ALA A 170 7.18 52.33 32.03
N VAL A 171 7.36 52.63 30.75
CA VAL A 171 8.01 53.89 30.32
C VAL A 171 7.14 55.09 30.62
N TYR A 172 5.80 54.99 30.44
CA TYR A 172 4.85 56.06 30.73
C TYR A 172 4.83 56.47 32.21
N ILE A 173 4.94 55.50 33.12
CA ILE A 173 5.01 55.75 34.57
C ILE A 173 6.43 56.14 35.04
N HIS A 174 7.36 56.39 34.13
CA HIS A 174 8.76 56.76 34.39
C HIS A 174 9.56 55.74 35.23
N MET A 175 9.25 54.44 35.09
CA MET A 175 9.99 53.36 35.74
C MET A 175 11.48 53.37 35.31
N PRO A 176 12.42 53.12 36.24
CA PRO A 176 13.84 53.07 35.90
C PRO A 176 14.17 52.00 34.85
N LEU A 177 15.07 52.29 33.89
CA LEU A 177 15.51 51.34 32.86
C LEU A 177 16.05 50.02 33.45
N ALA A 178 16.64 50.10 34.66
CA ALA A 178 17.13 48.91 35.36
C ALA A 178 16.01 47.92 35.76
N GLU A 179 14.77 48.37 35.85
CA GLU A 179 13.58 47.56 36.17
C GLU A 179 12.80 47.19 34.91
N ILE A 180 12.77 48.07 33.88
CA ILE A 180 12.12 47.82 32.59
C ILE A 180 12.80 46.69 31.85
N ILE A 181 14.13 46.60 31.85
CA ILE A 181 14.88 45.58 31.12
C ILE A 181 14.56 44.17 31.63
N PRO A 182 14.66 43.86 32.94
CA PRO A 182 14.24 42.54 33.46
C PRO A 182 12.78 42.22 33.17
N LEU A 183 11.87 43.19 33.34
CA LEU A 183 10.45 43.02 33.06
C LEU A 183 10.20 42.63 31.59
N GLY A 184 10.84 43.32 30.66
CA GLY A 184 10.77 43.01 29.24
C GLY A 184 11.33 41.62 28.89
N LEU A 185 12.46 41.25 29.48
CA LEU A 185 13.07 39.92 29.28
C LEU A 185 12.15 38.81 29.83
N ILE A 186 11.57 38.98 31.01
CA ILE A 186 10.61 38.03 31.58
C ILE A 186 9.37 37.92 30.70
N ALA A 187 8.82 39.03 30.21
CA ALA A 187 7.67 39.02 29.30
C ALA A 187 7.96 38.30 27.97
N ILE A 188 9.14 38.48 27.38
CA ILE A 188 9.56 37.77 26.17
C ILE A 188 9.74 36.27 26.45
N LEU A 189 10.43 35.88 27.51
CA LEU A 189 10.61 34.49 27.92
C LEU A 189 9.28 33.81 28.25
N ALA A 190 8.37 34.53 28.87
CA ALA A 190 7.01 34.06 29.14
C ALA A 190 6.21 33.82 27.83
N SER A 191 6.54 34.49 26.72
CA SER A 191 5.81 34.37 25.46
C SER A 191 6.09 33.08 24.72
N VAL A 192 7.27 32.47 24.89
CA VAL A 192 7.72 31.31 24.09
C VAL A 192 7.45 30.01 24.86
N PRO A 193 6.63 29.10 24.33
CA PRO A 193 6.39 27.79 24.95
C PRO A 193 7.55 26.82 24.65
N VAL A 194 8.72 27.03 25.25
CA VAL A 194 9.98 26.31 24.98
C VAL A 194 9.83 24.77 25.13
N ALA A 195 9.00 24.32 26.04
CA ALA A 195 8.82 22.89 26.31
C ALA A 195 7.87 22.17 25.32
N LEU A 196 7.13 22.90 24.47
CA LEU A 196 6.15 22.30 23.57
C LEU A 196 6.80 21.35 22.52
N PRO A 197 7.88 21.71 21.82
CA PRO A 197 8.56 20.80 20.90
C PRO A 197 9.11 19.54 21.58
N ALA A 198 9.69 19.69 22.77
CA ALA A 198 10.24 18.56 23.53
C ALA A 198 9.14 17.56 23.95
N THR A 199 7.99 18.07 24.37
CA THR A 199 6.85 17.23 24.78
C THR A 199 6.22 16.53 23.58
N PHE A 200 6.15 17.21 22.43
CA PHE A 200 5.71 16.61 21.18
C PHE A 200 6.60 15.41 20.82
N THR A 201 7.93 15.60 20.83
CA THR A 201 8.89 14.54 20.54
C THR A 201 8.79 13.39 21.54
N LEU A 202 8.63 13.67 22.84
CA LEU A 202 8.47 12.64 23.86
C LEU A 202 7.17 11.85 23.68
N ALA A 203 6.05 12.53 23.43
CA ALA A 203 4.75 11.86 23.24
C ALA A 203 4.77 10.93 22.02
N THR A 204 5.35 11.38 20.90
CA THR A 204 5.50 10.56 19.69
C THR A 204 6.49 9.43 19.88
N ALA A 205 7.60 9.62 20.60
CA ALA A 205 8.57 8.57 20.90
C ALA A 205 7.98 7.45 21.78
N VAL A 206 7.21 7.82 22.82
CA VAL A 206 6.48 6.83 23.65
C VAL A 206 5.44 6.07 22.82
N GLY A 207 4.70 6.77 21.95
CA GLY A 207 3.76 6.13 21.01
C GLY A 207 4.46 5.18 20.05
N ALA A 208 5.61 5.58 19.48
CA ALA A 208 6.41 4.74 18.60
C ALA A 208 6.89 3.45 19.30
N GLN A 209 7.32 3.57 20.56
CA GLN A 209 7.70 2.39 21.36
C GLN A 209 6.51 1.46 21.64
N ALA A 210 5.33 2.01 21.93
CA ALA A 210 4.11 1.23 22.14
C ALA A 210 3.68 0.50 20.87
N LEU A 211 3.76 1.16 19.71
CA LEU A 211 3.50 0.56 18.40
C LEU A 211 4.49 -0.56 18.07
N GLY A 212 5.79 -0.35 18.32
CA GLY A 212 6.82 -1.35 18.07
C GLY A 212 6.56 -2.67 18.82
N LYS A 213 6.05 -2.59 20.05
CA LYS A 213 5.65 -3.78 20.85
C LYS A 213 4.45 -4.54 20.27
N ARG A 214 3.67 -3.91 19.38
CA ARG A 214 2.49 -4.48 18.71
C ARG A 214 2.75 -4.82 17.23
N GLY A 215 4.01 -4.96 16.84
CA GLY A 215 4.37 -5.28 15.46
C GLY A 215 4.11 -4.16 14.45
N VAL A 216 4.08 -2.92 14.89
CA VAL A 216 3.90 -1.74 14.05
C VAL A 216 5.14 -0.87 14.14
N LEU A 217 5.91 -0.79 13.06
CA LEU A 217 7.20 -0.10 13.02
C LEU A 217 7.08 1.28 12.35
N PRO A 218 7.07 2.38 13.12
CA PRO A 218 7.15 3.72 12.53
C PRO A 218 8.53 3.95 11.90
N THR A 219 8.55 4.42 10.66
CA THR A 219 9.77 4.82 9.93
C THR A 219 10.19 6.25 10.26
N ARG A 220 9.24 7.05 10.76
CA ARG A 220 9.42 8.41 11.23
C ARG A 220 8.52 8.69 12.44
N LEU A 221 8.97 9.54 13.37
CA LEU A 221 8.22 9.81 14.61
C LEU A 221 6.88 10.51 14.35
N SER A 222 6.79 11.37 13.32
CA SER A 222 5.55 12.02 12.94
C SER A 222 4.46 11.06 12.44
N ALA A 223 4.82 9.84 12.03
CA ALA A 223 3.83 8.84 11.63
C ALA A 223 2.90 8.41 12.79
N VAL A 224 3.36 8.57 14.03
CA VAL A 224 2.58 8.21 15.22
C VAL A 224 1.39 9.16 15.42
N ASP A 225 1.61 10.46 15.32
CA ASP A 225 0.53 11.45 15.46
C ASP A 225 -0.36 11.53 14.21
N GLU A 226 0.22 11.26 13.02
CA GLU A 226 -0.50 11.15 11.75
C GLU A 226 -1.44 9.93 11.72
N ALA A 227 -1.21 8.92 12.56
CA ALA A 227 -2.10 7.76 12.71
C ALA A 227 -3.48 8.13 13.30
N ALA A 228 -3.66 9.33 13.86
CA ALA A 228 -4.98 9.88 14.20
C ALA A 228 -5.78 10.34 12.96
N MET A 229 -5.68 9.58 11.86
CA MET A 229 -6.38 9.84 10.60
C MET A 229 -7.90 9.66 10.73
N ASN A 230 -8.65 10.25 9.77
CA ASN A 230 -10.10 10.12 9.65
C ASN A 230 -10.58 9.44 8.36
N VAL A 231 -9.70 9.30 7.36
CA VAL A 231 -9.94 8.50 6.15
C VAL A 231 -8.77 7.55 5.96
N LEU A 232 -9.05 6.29 5.67
CA LEU A 232 -8.08 5.27 5.31
C LEU A 232 -8.41 4.70 3.93
N CYS A 233 -7.57 4.99 2.95
CA CYS A 233 -7.58 4.35 1.65
C CYS A 233 -6.82 3.02 1.76
N VAL A 234 -7.43 1.92 1.35
CA VAL A 234 -6.86 0.57 1.47
C VAL A 234 -6.81 -0.07 0.10
N ASP A 235 -5.64 -0.53 -0.33
CA ASP A 235 -5.56 -1.40 -1.49
C ASP A 235 -6.24 -2.75 -1.22
N LYS A 236 -6.83 -3.36 -2.23
CA LYS A 236 -7.50 -4.66 -2.12
C LYS A 236 -6.48 -5.78 -1.90
N THR A 237 -5.57 -5.93 -2.87
CA THR A 237 -4.67 -7.09 -2.98
C THR A 237 -3.60 -7.05 -1.88
N GLY A 238 -3.34 -8.21 -1.26
CA GLY A 238 -2.32 -8.31 -0.20
C GLY A 238 -2.67 -7.59 1.12
N THR A 239 -3.67 -6.70 1.10
CA THR A 239 -4.10 -5.92 2.27
C THR A 239 -5.45 -6.41 2.81
N LEU A 240 -6.53 -6.25 2.05
CA LEU A 240 -7.87 -6.76 2.42
C LEU A 240 -8.03 -8.24 2.11
N THR A 241 -7.29 -8.73 1.12
CA THR A 241 -7.27 -10.12 0.67
C THR A 241 -5.95 -10.79 0.98
N CYS A 242 -5.91 -12.12 0.89
CA CYS A 242 -4.72 -12.91 1.22
C CYS A 242 -3.59 -12.77 0.20
N ASN A 243 -3.86 -12.27 -1.01
CA ASN A 243 -2.98 -12.31 -2.18
C ASN A 243 -2.60 -13.76 -2.56
N GLU A 244 -3.53 -14.68 -2.34
CA GLU A 244 -3.38 -16.10 -2.66
C GLU A 244 -4.64 -16.56 -3.39
N LEU A 245 -4.45 -17.15 -4.56
CA LEU A 245 -5.57 -17.72 -5.30
C LEU A 245 -6.11 -18.94 -4.55
N ALA A 246 -7.42 -18.98 -4.35
CA ALA A 246 -8.10 -20.10 -3.69
C ALA A 246 -9.31 -20.57 -4.49
N VAL A 247 -9.62 -21.86 -4.37
CA VAL A 247 -10.89 -22.42 -4.86
C VAL A 247 -11.99 -21.97 -3.91
N THR A 248 -12.88 -21.13 -4.41
CA THR A 248 -13.95 -20.48 -3.63
C THR A 248 -15.29 -21.18 -3.82
N ALA A 249 -15.57 -21.65 -5.03
CA ALA A 249 -16.77 -22.44 -5.32
C ALA A 249 -16.46 -23.55 -6.31
N ILE A 250 -17.21 -24.64 -6.22
CA ILE A 250 -17.14 -25.79 -7.11
C ILE A 250 -18.56 -26.09 -7.56
N VAL A 251 -18.74 -26.33 -8.84
CA VAL A 251 -20.03 -26.74 -9.41
C VAL A 251 -19.80 -28.04 -10.15
N SER A 252 -20.48 -29.09 -9.72
CA SER A 252 -20.38 -30.43 -10.32
C SER A 252 -21.49 -30.67 -11.35
N PHE A 253 -21.20 -31.46 -12.36
CA PHE A 253 -22.13 -31.89 -13.40
C PHE A 253 -22.02 -33.40 -13.57
N ASP A 254 -22.92 -33.97 -14.35
CA ASP A 254 -22.93 -35.38 -14.78
C ASP A 254 -22.91 -36.38 -13.62
N GLY A 255 -23.61 -36.06 -12.51
CA GLY A 255 -23.67 -36.92 -11.33
C GLY A 255 -22.41 -37.02 -10.50
N CYS A 256 -21.38 -36.22 -10.81
CA CYS A 256 -20.14 -36.11 -10.03
C CYS A 256 -20.36 -35.31 -8.75
N SER A 257 -19.58 -35.60 -7.73
CA SER A 257 -19.48 -34.76 -6.52
C SER A 257 -18.45 -33.65 -6.66
N GLU A 258 -18.50 -32.63 -5.76
CA GLU A 258 -17.45 -31.61 -5.69
C GLU A 258 -16.05 -32.21 -5.46
N ALA A 259 -15.99 -33.30 -4.67
CA ALA A 259 -14.76 -34.03 -4.43
C ALA A 259 -14.18 -34.61 -5.72
N ASP A 260 -15.04 -35.16 -6.60
CA ASP A 260 -14.60 -35.70 -7.89
C ASP A 260 -14.05 -34.60 -8.79
N VAL A 261 -14.72 -33.42 -8.83
CA VAL A 261 -14.22 -32.27 -9.62
C VAL A 261 -12.81 -31.85 -9.16
N VAL A 262 -12.60 -31.76 -7.84
CA VAL A 262 -11.29 -31.39 -7.29
C VAL A 262 -10.26 -32.48 -7.54
N MET A 263 -10.62 -33.74 -7.42
CA MET A 263 -9.73 -34.88 -7.69
C MET A 263 -9.24 -34.86 -9.15
N TRP A 264 -10.16 -34.75 -10.10
CA TRP A 264 -9.81 -34.69 -11.51
C TRP A 264 -8.96 -33.45 -11.84
N ALA A 265 -9.34 -32.28 -11.31
CA ALA A 265 -8.55 -31.06 -11.46
C ALA A 265 -7.14 -31.20 -10.89
N ARG A 266 -6.98 -31.88 -9.77
CA ARG A 266 -5.69 -32.15 -9.14
C ARG A 266 -4.78 -33.03 -10.00
N LEU A 267 -5.33 -34.03 -10.64
CA LEU A 267 -4.59 -34.91 -11.55
C LEU A 267 -4.08 -34.15 -12.80
N ALA A 268 -4.81 -33.14 -13.27
CA ALA A 268 -4.39 -32.21 -14.30
C ALA A 268 -3.65 -30.95 -13.76
N SER A 269 -2.98 -31.08 -12.62
CA SER A 269 -2.20 -30.02 -11.99
C SER A 269 -0.78 -30.50 -11.70
N SER A 270 0.21 -29.61 -11.81
CA SER A 270 1.61 -29.91 -11.50
C SER A 270 1.82 -30.14 -10.01
N ASP A 271 2.64 -31.13 -9.65
CA ASP A 271 3.03 -31.41 -8.27
C ASP A 271 4.08 -30.42 -7.73
N ALA A 272 4.99 -30.01 -8.56
CA ALA A 272 6.15 -29.21 -8.19
C ALA A 272 6.05 -27.75 -8.65
N GLY A 273 4.91 -27.33 -9.23
CA GLY A 273 4.78 -26.03 -9.86
C GLY A 273 4.56 -24.88 -8.89
N LEU A 274 5.12 -23.73 -9.24
CA LEU A 274 4.83 -22.42 -8.62
C LEU A 274 3.55 -21.79 -9.20
N ASP A 275 2.79 -22.53 -10.04
CA ASP A 275 1.55 -22.02 -10.62
C ASP A 275 0.49 -21.80 -9.53
N PRO A 276 -0.06 -20.58 -9.38
CA PRO A 276 -1.04 -20.27 -8.35
C PRO A 276 -2.35 -21.05 -8.48
N VAL A 277 -2.78 -21.38 -9.71
CA VAL A 277 -4.00 -22.15 -9.98
C VAL A 277 -3.82 -23.59 -9.50
N ASP A 278 -2.69 -24.20 -9.82
CA ASP A 278 -2.36 -25.54 -9.37
C ASP A 278 -2.22 -25.60 -7.85
N GLY A 279 -1.63 -24.55 -7.25
CA GLY A 279 -1.56 -24.36 -5.79
C GLY A 279 -2.94 -24.32 -5.15
N ALA A 280 -3.85 -23.53 -5.71
CA ALA A 280 -5.23 -23.41 -5.21
C ALA A 280 -5.99 -24.76 -5.25
N VAL A 281 -5.83 -25.51 -6.34
CA VAL A 281 -6.44 -26.84 -6.50
C VAL A 281 -5.84 -27.84 -5.51
N ARG A 282 -4.52 -27.86 -5.32
CA ARG A 282 -3.86 -28.70 -4.29
C ARG A 282 -4.39 -28.42 -2.88
N ASN A 283 -4.51 -27.13 -2.52
CA ASN A 283 -5.03 -26.72 -1.22
C ASN A 283 -6.51 -27.08 -1.03
N ALA A 284 -7.32 -26.98 -2.08
CA ALA A 284 -8.72 -27.39 -2.04
C ALA A 284 -8.88 -28.89 -1.82
N MET A 285 -8.01 -29.69 -2.43
CA MET A 285 -8.03 -31.14 -2.28
C MET A 285 -7.83 -31.61 -0.83
N ALA A 286 -7.08 -30.87 -0.01
CA ALA A 286 -6.86 -31.20 1.40
C ALA A 286 -8.15 -31.20 2.24
N ARG A 287 -9.25 -30.64 1.71
CA ARG A 287 -10.57 -30.61 2.39
C ARG A 287 -11.38 -31.89 2.19
N TYR A 288 -10.97 -32.77 1.28
CA TYR A 288 -11.68 -33.98 0.90
C TYR A 288 -10.86 -35.23 1.23
N GLN A 289 -11.57 -36.32 1.53
CA GLN A 289 -10.96 -37.64 1.73
C GLN A 289 -11.36 -38.56 0.58
N PHE A 290 -10.39 -39.25 0.02
CA PHE A 290 -10.57 -40.14 -1.13
C PHE A 290 -10.24 -41.57 -0.70
N ALA A 291 -11.15 -42.51 -0.97
CA ALA A 291 -10.93 -43.93 -0.68
C ALA A 291 -9.89 -44.55 -1.62
N ALA A 292 -9.85 -44.10 -2.87
CA ALA A 292 -8.86 -44.49 -3.86
C ALA A 292 -8.64 -43.34 -4.86
N MET A 293 -7.43 -43.20 -5.37
CA MET A 293 -7.12 -42.21 -6.38
C MET A 293 -6.63 -42.87 -7.67
N PRO A 294 -7.02 -42.34 -8.83
CA PRO A 294 -6.43 -42.73 -10.10
C PRO A 294 -4.91 -42.51 -10.14
N THR A 295 -4.20 -43.37 -10.86
CA THR A 295 -2.76 -43.27 -10.99
C THR A 295 -2.39 -42.42 -12.19
N LEU A 296 -1.58 -41.36 -11.95
CA LEU A 296 -1.08 -40.51 -13.04
C LEU A 296 -0.10 -41.27 -13.92
N VAL A 297 -0.36 -41.28 -15.22
CA VAL A 297 0.50 -41.90 -16.23
C VAL A 297 1.34 -40.88 -16.99
N ALA A 298 0.70 -39.79 -17.41
CA ALA A 298 1.35 -38.71 -18.12
C ALA A 298 0.69 -37.38 -17.77
N PHE A 299 1.47 -36.31 -17.73
CA PHE A 299 1.02 -34.94 -17.46
C PHE A 299 1.58 -34.00 -18.51
N VAL A 300 0.71 -33.21 -19.12
CA VAL A 300 1.05 -32.10 -20.01
C VAL A 300 0.77 -30.81 -19.26
N PRO A 301 1.80 -29.99 -18.97
CA PRO A 301 1.65 -28.73 -18.29
C PRO A 301 0.71 -27.78 -19.03
N PHE A 302 0.26 -26.72 -18.33
CA PHE A 302 -0.58 -25.69 -18.92
C PHE A 302 0.09 -25.09 -20.16
N ASP A 303 -0.64 -25.14 -21.26
CA ASP A 303 -0.28 -24.53 -22.53
C ASP A 303 -1.08 -23.24 -22.71
N PRO A 304 -0.40 -22.07 -22.84
CA PRO A 304 -1.06 -20.79 -23.03
C PRO A 304 -1.89 -20.70 -24.31
N ASP A 305 -1.47 -21.35 -25.40
CA ASP A 305 -2.18 -21.31 -26.67
C ASP A 305 -3.47 -22.14 -26.62
N ALA A 306 -3.39 -23.32 -26.04
CA ALA A 306 -4.55 -24.19 -25.79
C ALA A 306 -5.38 -23.72 -24.57
N LYS A 307 -4.78 -22.93 -23.68
CA LYS A 307 -5.34 -22.46 -22.41
C LYS A 307 -5.80 -23.59 -21.48
N MET A 308 -5.11 -24.70 -21.48
CA MET A 308 -5.44 -25.88 -20.67
C MET A 308 -4.20 -26.69 -20.28
N ALA A 309 -4.34 -27.50 -19.24
CA ALA A 309 -3.43 -28.55 -18.85
C ALA A 309 -4.14 -29.89 -19.00
N GLU A 310 -3.38 -30.96 -19.27
CA GLU A 310 -3.92 -32.28 -19.56
C GLU A 310 -3.20 -33.36 -18.75
N ALA A 311 -3.93 -34.40 -18.35
CA ALA A 311 -3.35 -35.60 -17.76
C ALA A 311 -3.96 -36.86 -18.36
N THR A 312 -3.14 -37.90 -18.44
CA THR A 312 -3.58 -39.27 -18.70
C THR A 312 -3.42 -40.07 -17.42
N VAL A 313 -4.48 -40.68 -16.96
CA VAL A 313 -4.52 -41.45 -15.71
C VAL A 313 -5.05 -42.88 -15.95
N LEU A 314 -4.74 -43.78 -15.03
CA LEU A 314 -5.42 -45.06 -14.90
C LEU A 314 -6.43 -44.94 -13.75
N ASP A 315 -7.71 -45.19 -14.03
CA ASP A 315 -8.74 -45.19 -12.99
C ASP A 315 -8.60 -46.41 -12.07
N VAL A 316 -9.46 -46.50 -11.06
CA VAL A 316 -9.44 -47.59 -10.07
C VAL A 316 -9.70 -48.99 -10.67
N HIS A 317 -10.21 -49.03 -11.90
CA HIS A 317 -10.43 -50.28 -12.67
C HIS A 317 -9.31 -50.57 -13.68
N GLY A 318 -8.27 -49.71 -13.75
CA GLY A 318 -7.16 -49.85 -14.69
C GLY A 318 -7.47 -49.32 -16.09
N GLU A 319 -8.59 -48.64 -16.29
CA GLU A 319 -8.92 -48.01 -17.58
C GLU A 319 -8.21 -46.68 -17.75
N ARG A 320 -7.76 -46.42 -18.97
CA ARG A 320 -7.16 -45.13 -19.32
C ARG A 320 -8.23 -44.03 -19.40
N ARG A 321 -8.04 -42.96 -18.66
CA ARG A 321 -8.85 -41.77 -18.71
C ARG A 321 -7.99 -40.55 -19.07
N ARG A 322 -8.59 -39.67 -19.85
CA ARG A 322 -8.03 -38.37 -20.18
C ARG A 322 -8.71 -37.32 -19.27
N VAL A 323 -7.92 -36.42 -18.74
CA VAL A 323 -8.40 -35.32 -17.85
C VAL A 323 -7.87 -34.02 -18.41
N VAL A 324 -8.73 -33.03 -18.51
CA VAL A 324 -8.40 -31.67 -18.97
C VAL A 324 -8.89 -30.65 -17.97
N LYS A 325 -8.03 -29.68 -17.64
CA LYS A 325 -8.36 -28.52 -16.80
C LYS A 325 -7.89 -27.25 -17.51
N GLY A 326 -8.78 -26.27 -17.69
CA GLY A 326 -8.40 -25.04 -18.40
C GLY A 326 -9.48 -23.99 -18.42
N ALA A 327 -9.28 -22.96 -19.25
CA ALA A 327 -10.27 -21.93 -19.46
C ALA A 327 -11.62 -22.54 -19.87
N PHE A 328 -12.70 -22.03 -19.27
CA PHE A 328 -14.04 -22.61 -19.50
C PHE A 328 -14.37 -22.80 -20.99
N ALA A 329 -14.15 -21.76 -21.80
CA ALA A 329 -14.42 -21.80 -23.24
C ALA A 329 -13.59 -22.86 -23.98
N SER A 330 -12.32 -23.06 -23.60
CA SER A 330 -11.43 -24.06 -24.21
C SER A 330 -11.84 -25.48 -23.88
N VAL A 331 -12.23 -25.74 -22.63
CA VAL A 331 -12.72 -27.06 -22.19
C VAL A 331 -14.06 -27.38 -22.83
N MET A 332 -14.98 -26.41 -22.89
CA MET A 332 -16.29 -26.59 -23.53
C MET A 332 -16.22 -26.91 -25.03
N ALA A 333 -15.17 -26.49 -25.71
CA ALA A 333 -14.95 -26.84 -27.10
C ALA A 333 -14.58 -28.32 -27.33
N MET A 334 -14.26 -29.06 -26.26
CA MET A 334 -13.80 -30.48 -26.31
C MET A 334 -14.87 -31.46 -25.78
N VAL A 335 -15.96 -30.95 -25.22
CA VAL A 335 -17.02 -31.77 -24.62
C VAL A 335 -18.36 -31.51 -25.30
N GLU A 336 -19.33 -32.41 -25.12
CA GLU A 336 -20.70 -32.12 -25.54
C GLU A 336 -21.25 -30.86 -24.82
N PRO A 337 -22.01 -30.02 -25.53
CA PRO A 337 -22.56 -28.79 -24.95
C PRO A 337 -23.42 -29.04 -23.71
N VAL A 338 -23.07 -28.42 -22.58
CA VAL A 338 -23.84 -28.44 -21.32
C VAL A 338 -24.39 -27.04 -21.07
N PRO A 339 -25.64 -26.72 -21.50
CA PRO A 339 -26.19 -25.37 -21.39
C PRO A 339 -26.22 -24.84 -19.95
N ALA A 340 -26.48 -25.70 -18.97
CA ALA A 340 -26.46 -25.33 -17.55
C ALA A 340 -25.07 -24.87 -17.07
N ALA A 341 -24.00 -25.43 -17.63
CA ALA A 341 -22.64 -25.03 -17.29
C ALA A 341 -22.32 -23.63 -17.80
N ALA A 342 -22.76 -23.28 -19.01
CA ALA A 342 -22.53 -21.95 -19.58
C ALA A 342 -23.26 -20.85 -18.74
N VAL A 343 -24.49 -21.11 -18.31
CA VAL A 343 -25.23 -20.19 -17.42
C VAL A 343 -24.49 -20.04 -16.11
N LYS A 344 -24.06 -21.14 -15.51
CA LYS A 344 -23.40 -21.11 -14.20
C LYS A 344 -22.01 -20.47 -14.25
N ALA A 345 -21.26 -20.70 -15.33
CA ALA A 345 -19.98 -20.04 -15.55
C ALA A 345 -20.16 -18.51 -15.68
N ALA A 346 -21.17 -18.06 -16.44
CA ALA A 346 -21.47 -16.63 -16.59
C ALA A 346 -21.90 -15.98 -15.27
N GLU A 347 -22.68 -16.67 -14.42
CA GLU A 347 -23.02 -16.20 -13.09
C GLU A 347 -21.78 -16.00 -12.23
N LEU A 348 -20.91 -17.01 -12.17
CA LEU A 348 -19.66 -16.94 -11.39
C LEU A 348 -18.71 -15.86 -11.92
N GLU A 349 -18.57 -15.71 -13.23
CA GLU A 349 -17.78 -14.65 -13.83
C GLU A 349 -18.35 -13.25 -13.54
N ALA A 350 -19.68 -13.11 -13.53
CA ALA A 350 -20.34 -11.86 -13.14
C ALA A 350 -20.13 -11.53 -11.65
N GLU A 351 -19.93 -12.53 -10.80
CA GLU A 351 -19.53 -12.38 -9.40
C GLU A 351 -18.02 -12.09 -9.24
N GLY A 352 -17.26 -12.03 -10.35
CA GLY A 352 -15.84 -11.70 -10.35
C GLY A 352 -14.90 -12.87 -10.10
N PHE A 353 -15.40 -14.12 -10.18
CA PHE A 353 -14.57 -15.30 -10.10
C PHE A 353 -13.90 -15.62 -11.45
N ARG A 354 -12.70 -16.17 -11.37
CA ARG A 354 -12.09 -16.82 -12.53
C ARG A 354 -12.60 -18.26 -12.60
N VAL A 355 -13.27 -18.60 -13.69
CA VAL A 355 -13.88 -19.92 -13.87
C VAL A 355 -13.01 -20.81 -14.74
N LEU A 356 -12.71 -22.01 -14.25
CA LEU A 356 -12.07 -23.08 -14.96
C LEU A 356 -13.03 -24.23 -15.19
N GLY A 357 -12.99 -24.83 -16.39
CA GLY A 357 -13.64 -26.10 -16.68
C GLY A 357 -12.73 -27.27 -16.32
N VAL A 358 -13.35 -28.35 -15.85
CA VAL A 358 -12.71 -29.64 -15.62
C VAL A 358 -13.50 -30.71 -16.38
N ALA A 359 -12.83 -31.42 -17.29
CA ALA A 359 -13.40 -32.52 -18.06
C ALA A 359 -12.58 -33.79 -17.85
N ALA A 360 -13.25 -34.93 -17.79
CA ALA A 360 -12.63 -36.26 -17.73
C ALA A 360 -13.45 -37.28 -18.52
N GLY A 361 -12.80 -38.32 -19.01
CA GLY A 361 -13.48 -39.37 -19.76
C GLY A 361 -12.52 -40.32 -20.50
N ALA A 362 -13.07 -41.13 -21.39
CA ALA A 362 -12.24 -41.91 -22.31
C ALA A 362 -11.45 -40.97 -23.23
N PRO A 363 -10.30 -41.37 -23.79
CA PRO A 363 -9.46 -40.49 -24.60
C PRO A 363 -10.22 -39.73 -25.70
N ASP A 364 -11.21 -40.38 -26.33
CA ASP A 364 -12.00 -39.83 -27.43
C ASP A 364 -13.40 -39.33 -27.01
N ALA A 365 -13.76 -39.42 -25.70
CA ALA A 365 -15.06 -39.04 -25.18
C ALA A 365 -14.92 -38.39 -23.81
N LEU A 366 -14.69 -37.08 -23.84
CA LEU A 366 -14.62 -36.24 -22.61
C LEU A 366 -16.00 -35.74 -22.22
N HIS A 367 -16.27 -35.75 -20.92
CA HIS A 367 -17.47 -35.17 -20.33
C HIS A 367 -17.08 -34.05 -19.35
N LEU A 368 -17.91 -33.01 -19.27
CA LEU A 368 -17.70 -31.95 -18.30
C LEU A 368 -18.02 -32.47 -16.90
N VAL A 369 -16.99 -32.59 -16.06
CA VAL A 369 -17.12 -33.01 -14.65
C VAL A 369 -17.60 -31.86 -13.77
N GLY A 370 -17.07 -30.66 -14.01
CA GLY A 370 -17.45 -29.51 -13.22
C GLY A 370 -16.71 -28.23 -13.57
N LEU A 371 -17.05 -27.20 -12.80
CA LEU A 371 -16.40 -25.90 -12.83
C LEU A 371 -15.72 -25.64 -11.49
N ILE A 372 -14.60 -24.96 -11.54
CA ILE A 372 -13.88 -24.45 -10.37
C ILE A 372 -13.82 -22.94 -10.48
N ALA A 373 -14.38 -22.26 -9.50
CA ALA A 373 -14.31 -20.82 -9.35
C ALA A 373 -13.14 -20.44 -8.44
N LEU A 374 -12.28 -19.59 -8.92
CA LEU A 374 -11.09 -19.12 -8.22
C LEU A 374 -11.19 -17.63 -7.92
N SER A 375 -10.79 -17.24 -6.71
CA SER A 375 -10.64 -15.84 -6.31
C SER A 375 -9.52 -15.69 -5.28
N ASP A 376 -9.13 -14.46 -5.03
CA ASP A 376 -8.29 -14.09 -3.89
C ASP A 376 -9.22 -13.75 -2.71
N PRO A 377 -9.32 -14.63 -1.69
CA PRO A 377 -10.30 -14.48 -0.62
C PRO A 377 -9.97 -13.31 0.31
N PRO A 378 -11.00 -12.64 0.85
CA PRO A 378 -10.83 -11.68 1.92
C PRO A 378 -10.16 -12.33 3.14
N ARG A 379 -9.31 -11.56 3.83
CA ARG A 379 -8.74 -12.00 5.11
C ARG A 379 -9.85 -12.18 6.15
N PRO A 380 -9.79 -13.23 6.99
CA PRO A 380 -10.82 -13.50 8.00
C PRO A 380 -11.03 -12.32 8.97
N GLU A 381 -9.95 -11.62 9.34
CA GLU A 381 -9.98 -10.49 10.27
C GLU A 381 -10.42 -9.16 9.63
N ALA A 382 -10.41 -9.04 8.29
CA ALA A 382 -10.64 -7.77 7.60
C ALA A 382 -11.98 -7.11 8.00
N ARG A 383 -13.07 -7.88 8.03
CA ARG A 383 -14.38 -7.37 8.41
C ARG A 383 -14.43 -6.81 9.83
N GLY A 384 -13.80 -7.51 10.78
CA GLY A 384 -13.72 -7.07 12.18
C GLY A 384 -12.90 -5.81 12.34
N CYS A 385 -11.75 -5.74 11.67
CA CYS A 385 -10.89 -4.55 11.69
C CYS A 385 -11.57 -3.33 11.07
N ILE A 386 -12.28 -3.49 9.94
CA ILE A 386 -13.03 -2.40 9.30
C ILE A 386 -14.15 -1.90 10.22
N ALA A 387 -14.87 -2.80 10.92
CA ALA A 387 -15.89 -2.40 11.88
C ALA A 387 -15.28 -1.57 13.03
N GLN A 388 -14.18 -2.02 13.62
CA GLN A 388 -13.46 -1.30 14.68
C GLN A 388 -12.96 0.09 14.21
N LEU A 389 -12.38 0.17 13.01
CA LEU A 389 -11.96 1.46 12.43
C LEU A 389 -13.14 2.41 12.26
N ARG A 390 -14.29 1.90 11.81
CA ARG A 390 -15.52 2.68 11.66
C ARG A 390 -16.05 3.17 13.02
N GLU A 391 -16.06 2.32 14.05
CA GLU A 391 -16.42 2.72 15.43
C GLU A 391 -15.51 3.81 15.96
N MET A 392 -14.25 3.78 15.61
CA MET A 392 -13.30 4.87 15.87
C MET A 392 -13.52 6.09 14.96
N GLY A 393 -14.54 6.13 14.09
CA GLY A 393 -14.82 7.24 13.18
C GLY A 393 -13.80 7.37 12.03
N VAL A 394 -13.07 6.30 11.70
CA VAL A 394 -12.22 6.24 10.50
C VAL A 394 -13.05 5.71 9.34
N ARG A 395 -13.16 6.50 8.29
CA ARG A 395 -13.80 6.09 7.05
C ARG A 395 -12.82 5.23 6.25
N VAL A 396 -13.17 3.96 6.02
CA VAL A 396 -12.37 3.05 5.19
C VAL A 396 -12.89 3.08 3.76
N VAL A 397 -11.99 3.28 2.80
CA VAL A 397 -12.26 3.35 1.36
C VAL A 397 -11.37 2.35 0.65
N MET A 398 -11.97 1.39 -0.05
CA MET A 398 -11.22 0.43 -0.86
C MET A 398 -10.84 1.03 -2.21
N VAL A 399 -9.59 0.84 -2.61
CA VAL A 399 -9.03 1.33 -3.88
C VAL A 399 -8.39 0.16 -4.60
N THR A 400 -8.84 -0.14 -5.82
CA THR A 400 -8.37 -1.33 -6.55
C THR A 400 -8.31 -1.12 -8.07
N GLY A 401 -7.39 -1.81 -8.73
CA GLY A 401 -7.33 -1.92 -10.19
C GLY A 401 -8.41 -2.82 -10.80
N ASP A 402 -9.08 -3.64 -9.98
CA ASP A 402 -10.12 -4.57 -10.42
C ASP A 402 -11.29 -3.88 -11.12
N ALA A 403 -12.06 -4.69 -11.86
CA ALA A 403 -13.35 -4.28 -12.38
C ALA A 403 -14.35 -3.98 -11.24
N LEU A 404 -15.29 -3.08 -11.51
CA LEU A 404 -16.25 -2.59 -10.53
C LEU A 404 -17.07 -3.73 -9.88
N ALA A 405 -17.47 -4.73 -10.66
CA ALA A 405 -18.24 -5.87 -10.17
C ALA A 405 -17.46 -6.69 -9.12
N THR A 406 -16.21 -7.05 -9.44
CA THR A 406 -15.30 -7.78 -8.54
C THR A 406 -15.04 -6.99 -7.25
N ALA A 407 -14.76 -5.69 -7.39
CA ALA A 407 -14.52 -4.80 -6.26
C ALA A 407 -15.74 -4.73 -5.31
N GLN A 408 -16.96 -4.68 -5.85
CA GLN A 408 -18.18 -4.66 -5.05
C GLN A 408 -18.40 -5.95 -4.25
N VAL A 409 -18.06 -7.11 -4.83
CA VAL A 409 -18.17 -8.41 -4.13
C VAL A 409 -17.27 -8.43 -2.90
N ILE A 410 -16.00 -8.08 -3.09
CA ILE A 410 -15.03 -8.03 -1.98
C ILE A 410 -15.45 -6.98 -0.94
N ALA A 411 -15.88 -5.79 -1.36
CA ALA A 411 -16.34 -4.74 -0.45
C ALA A 411 -17.48 -5.22 0.47
N ARG A 412 -18.49 -5.91 -0.08
CA ARG A 412 -19.58 -6.49 0.70
C ARG A 412 -19.07 -7.55 1.67
N ALA A 413 -18.16 -8.42 1.22
CA ALA A 413 -17.60 -9.49 2.05
C ALA A 413 -16.85 -8.93 3.28
N VAL A 414 -16.09 -7.83 3.10
CA VAL A 414 -15.36 -7.18 4.20
C VAL A 414 -16.20 -6.14 4.98
N GLY A 415 -17.49 -5.97 4.63
CA GLY A 415 -18.41 -5.09 5.36
C GLY A 415 -18.27 -3.60 5.03
N LEU A 416 -17.69 -3.25 3.88
CA LEU A 416 -17.72 -1.91 3.36
C LEU A 416 -19.11 -1.62 2.75
N SER A 417 -19.77 -0.59 3.25
CA SER A 417 -21.07 -0.12 2.76
C SER A 417 -20.94 1.28 2.18
N GLY A 418 -21.44 1.48 0.97
CA GLY A 418 -21.40 2.77 0.26
C GLY A 418 -21.41 2.58 -1.24
N ALA A 419 -21.48 3.69 -1.97
CA ALA A 419 -21.42 3.66 -3.42
C ALA A 419 -20.02 3.23 -3.92
N ALA A 420 -20.00 2.61 -5.08
CA ALA A 420 -18.76 2.30 -5.80
C ALA A 420 -18.68 3.16 -7.06
N ALA A 421 -17.49 3.68 -7.35
CA ALA A 421 -17.23 4.52 -8.50
C ALA A 421 -16.04 4.00 -9.33
N PRO A 422 -16.05 4.16 -10.65
CA PRO A 422 -14.88 3.96 -11.47
C PRO A 422 -13.87 5.10 -11.24
N ALA A 423 -12.56 4.82 -11.42
CA ALA A 423 -11.49 5.81 -11.26
C ALA A 423 -11.72 7.13 -12.03
N LYS A 424 -12.27 7.04 -13.25
CA LYS A 424 -12.59 8.20 -14.08
C LYS A 424 -13.58 9.19 -13.44
N ALA A 425 -14.33 8.76 -12.42
CA ALA A 425 -15.26 9.64 -11.69
C ALA A 425 -14.49 10.58 -10.73
N ILE A 426 -13.29 10.23 -10.29
CA ILE A 426 -12.44 11.04 -9.40
C ILE A 426 -12.08 12.39 -10.05
N MET A 427 -11.90 12.41 -11.38
CA MET A 427 -11.49 13.61 -12.13
C MET A 427 -12.65 14.57 -12.46
N LYS A 428 -13.91 14.18 -12.22
CA LYS A 428 -15.10 14.94 -12.65
C LYS A 428 -15.93 15.47 -11.48
N SER A 429 -15.37 16.27 -10.58
CA SER A 429 -16.10 16.98 -9.51
C SER A 429 -17.03 16.12 -8.62
N VAL A 430 -16.83 14.82 -8.57
CA VAL A 430 -17.52 13.91 -7.65
C VAL A 430 -16.87 14.07 -6.26
N ARG A 431 -17.68 14.18 -5.22
CA ARG A 431 -17.16 14.23 -3.85
C ARG A 431 -16.61 12.86 -3.49
N PRO A 432 -15.29 12.74 -3.25
CA PRO A 432 -14.70 11.43 -2.94
C PRO A 432 -15.31 10.78 -1.69
N GLU A 433 -15.83 11.61 -0.78
CA GLU A 433 -16.47 11.18 0.46
C GLU A 433 -17.79 10.42 0.27
N ASP A 434 -18.43 10.49 -0.90
CA ASP A 434 -19.70 9.80 -1.17
C ASP A 434 -19.50 8.31 -1.50
N PHE A 435 -18.25 7.88 -1.74
CA PHE A 435 -17.93 6.53 -2.19
C PHE A 435 -17.12 5.74 -1.15
N ALA A 436 -17.37 4.45 -1.07
CA ALA A 436 -16.62 3.49 -0.25
C ALA A 436 -15.66 2.63 -1.09
N VAL A 437 -15.82 2.62 -2.41
CA VAL A 437 -15.03 1.80 -3.34
C VAL A 437 -14.69 2.60 -4.58
N PHE A 438 -13.40 2.60 -4.95
CA PHE A 438 -12.91 3.08 -6.24
C PHE A 438 -12.29 1.91 -7.00
N ALA A 439 -12.82 1.62 -8.20
CA ALA A 439 -12.46 0.48 -9.04
C ALA A 439 -11.84 0.92 -10.37
N GLY A 440 -11.02 0.05 -10.98
CA GLY A 440 -10.30 0.37 -12.20
C GLY A 440 -9.28 1.50 -12.02
N VAL A 441 -8.68 1.58 -10.84
CA VAL A 441 -7.77 2.65 -10.40
C VAL A 441 -6.35 2.34 -10.84
N LEU A 442 -5.74 3.23 -11.60
CA LEU A 442 -4.33 3.16 -11.95
C LEU A 442 -3.44 3.71 -10.81
N PRO A 443 -2.13 3.44 -10.79
CA PRO A 443 -1.23 3.97 -9.76
C PRO A 443 -1.28 5.50 -9.60
N GLU A 444 -1.38 6.24 -10.71
CA GLU A 444 -1.51 7.70 -10.73
C GLU A 444 -2.83 8.17 -10.12
N ASP A 445 -3.93 7.44 -10.38
CA ASP A 445 -5.24 7.73 -9.81
C ASP A 445 -5.26 7.54 -8.29
N LYS A 446 -4.52 6.55 -7.75
CA LYS A 446 -4.37 6.34 -6.29
C LYS A 446 -3.77 7.59 -5.62
N TYR A 447 -2.74 8.16 -6.23
CA TYR A 447 -2.11 9.39 -5.77
C TYR A 447 -3.08 10.59 -5.81
N ASP A 448 -3.80 10.75 -6.91
CA ASP A 448 -4.75 11.85 -7.09
C ASP A 448 -5.98 11.71 -6.17
N LEU A 449 -6.42 10.49 -5.87
CA LEU A 449 -7.48 10.22 -4.90
C LEU A 449 -7.08 10.67 -3.49
N VAL A 450 -5.87 10.33 -3.04
CA VAL A 450 -5.33 10.79 -1.76
C VAL A 450 -5.33 12.33 -1.71
N LYS A 451 -4.88 13.00 -2.77
CA LYS A 451 -4.91 14.47 -2.87
C LYS A 451 -6.33 15.03 -2.84
N ALA A 452 -7.29 14.37 -3.48
CA ALA A 452 -8.68 14.80 -3.48
C ALA A 452 -9.26 14.80 -2.06
N PHE A 453 -9.06 13.74 -1.28
CA PHE A 453 -9.44 13.70 0.12
C PHE A 453 -8.70 14.75 0.96
N GLN A 454 -7.41 14.96 0.72
CA GLN A 454 -6.63 16.00 1.43
C GLN A 454 -7.15 17.41 1.15
N ARG A 455 -7.54 17.71 -0.10
CA ARG A 455 -8.16 19.00 -0.48
C ARG A 455 -9.53 19.19 0.16
N ALA A 456 -10.28 18.12 0.38
CA ALA A 456 -11.54 18.13 1.11
C ALA A 456 -11.36 18.30 2.64
N GLY A 457 -10.10 18.40 3.13
CA GLY A 457 -9.78 18.66 4.54
C GLY A 457 -9.59 17.41 5.40
N PHE A 458 -9.56 16.22 4.79
CA PHE A 458 -9.34 14.97 5.53
C PHE A 458 -7.86 14.71 5.83
N CYS A 459 -7.61 14.08 6.98
CA CYS A 459 -6.34 13.45 7.28
C CYS A 459 -6.37 12.02 6.74
N VAL A 460 -5.57 11.75 5.71
CA VAL A 460 -5.66 10.54 4.91
C VAL A 460 -4.54 9.57 5.26
N GLY A 461 -4.92 8.33 5.60
CA GLY A 461 -4.05 7.17 5.57
C GLY A 461 -4.16 6.46 4.22
N MET A 462 -3.06 5.91 3.73
CA MET A 462 -3.03 5.00 2.58
C MET A 462 -2.32 3.72 2.96
N CYS A 463 -2.96 2.57 2.72
CA CYS A 463 -2.39 1.26 2.95
C CYS A 463 -2.25 0.50 1.63
N GLY A 464 -1.07 -0.08 1.38
CA GLY A 464 -0.78 -0.84 0.18
C GLY A 464 0.49 -1.67 0.31
N ASP A 465 0.76 -2.54 -0.68
CA ASP A 465 1.87 -3.50 -0.68
C ASP A 465 2.83 -3.32 -1.88
N GLY A 466 2.35 -2.75 -2.98
CA GLY A 466 3.07 -2.67 -4.24
C GLY A 466 3.91 -1.40 -4.42
N ALA A 467 4.85 -1.44 -5.35
CA ALA A 467 5.58 -0.26 -5.81
C ALA A 467 4.66 0.77 -6.49
N ASN A 468 3.54 0.30 -7.06
CA ASN A 468 2.46 1.09 -7.62
C ASN A 468 1.74 1.97 -6.58
N ASP A 469 1.76 1.57 -5.29
CA ASP A 469 1.17 2.33 -4.19
C ASP A 469 2.11 3.39 -3.62
N ALA A 470 3.42 3.28 -3.89
CA ALA A 470 4.43 4.12 -3.28
C ALA A 470 4.17 5.64 -3.43
N PRO A 471 3.71 6.18 -4.56
CA PRO A 471 3.35 7.60 -4.67
C PRO A 471 2.21 7.99 -3.74
N ALA A 472 1.16 7.15 -3.66
CA ALA A 472 0.00 7.38 -2.80
C ALA A 472 0.36 7.24 -1.32
N LEU A 473 1.18 6.22 -0.96
CA LEU A 473 1.75 6.04 0.38
C LEU A 473 2.57 7.26 0.82
N ARG A 474 3.40 7.79 -0.08
CA ARG A 474 4.22 8.98 0.20
C ARG A 474 3.41 10.25 0.29
N GLN A 475 2.33 10.38 -0.50
CA GLN A 475 1.44 11.54 -0.53
C GLN A 475 0.53 11.60 0.70
N ALA A 476 0.04 10.46 1.20
CA ALA A 476 -0.82 10.40 2.37
C ALA A 476 -0.13 11.01 3.61
N GLN A 477 -0.89 11.56 4.55
CA GLN A 477 -0.33 11.93 5.84
C GLN A 477 0.30 10.71 6.50
N LEU A 478 -0.40 9.56 6.46
CA LEU A 478 0.14 8.29 6.92
C LEU A 478 0.12 7.25 5.80
N GLY A 479 1.29 6.96 5.22
CA GLY A 479 1.48 5.76 4.41
C GLY A 479 1.71 4.55 5.29
N ILE A 480 1.06 3.43 5.01
CA ILE A 480 1.15 2.17 5.75
C ILE A 480 1.53 1.07 4.77
N ALA A 481 2.69 0.47 4.95
CA ALA A 481 3.13 -0.71 4.20
C ALA A 481 2.79 -1.99 4.99
N VAL A 482 2.12 -2.95 4.35
CA VAL A 482 1.86 -4.25 4.97
C VAL A 482 3.14 -5.09 5.03
N SER A 483 3.14 -6.19 5.79
CA SER A 483 4.33 -7.04 6.01
C SER A 483 4.92 -7.60 4.71
N SER A 484 4.08 -7.98 3.75
CA SER A 484 4.47 -8.50 2.44
C SER A 484 4.89 -7.44 1.43
N SER A 485 4.85 -6.16 1.79
CA SER A 485 5.12 -5.04 0.88
C SER A 485 6.54 -5.07 0.31
N THR A 486 6.65 -4.52 -0.89
CA THR A 486 7.95 -4.28 -1.55
C THR A 486 8.79 -3.28 -0.77
N ASP A 487 10.12 -3.33 -0.94
CA ASP A 487 11.03 -2.37 -0.29
C ASP A 487 10.74 -0.93 -0.71
N VAL A 488 10.26 -0.72 -1.95
CA VAL A 488 9.84 0.60 -2.44
C VAL A 488 8.64 1.12 -1.65
N ALA A 489 7.61 0.29 -1.44
CA ALA A 489 6.46 0.65 -0.63
C ALA A 489 6.86 0.93 0.84
N LYS A 490 7.69 0.05 1.44
CA LYS A 490 8.22 0.24 2.81
C LYS A 490 9.00 1.55 2.96
N SER A 491 9.80 1.92 1.97
CA SER A 491 10.58 3.17 1.99
C SER A 491 9.71 4.43 1.83
N ALA A 492 8.56 4.31 1.18
CA ALA A 492 7.60 5.40 0.99
C ALA A 492 6.67 5.56 2.20
N ALA A 493 6.45 4.51 2.97
CA ALA A 493 5.51 4.47 4.07
C ALA A 493 6.04 5.15 5.34
N GLY A 494 5.15 5.70 6.15
CA GLY A 494 5.43 6.22 7.49
C GLY A 494 5.38 5.12 8.57
N ILE A 495 4.67 4.02 8.29
CA ILE A 495 4.57 2.84 9.17
C ILE A 495 4.73 1.57 8.32
N VAL A 496 5.43 0.58 8.87
CA VAL A 496 5.53 -0.77 8.30
C VAL A 496 4.94 -1.77 9.30
N LEU A 497 3.99 -2.58 8.85
CA LEU A 497 3.42 -3.68 9.64
C LEU A 497 4.34 -4.90 9.56
N THR A 498 4.60 -5.56 10.69
CA THR A 498 5.38 -6.81 10.72
C THR A 498 4.50 -8.05 10.58
N GLU A 499 3.22 -7.91 10.91
CA GLU A 499 2.24 -8.98 10.79
C GLU A 499 1.29 -8.71 9.61
N PRO A 500 0.80 -9.74 8.92
CA PRO A 500 -0.14 -9.58 7.84
C PRO A 500 -1.50 -9.06 8.34
N GLY A 501 -2.25 -8.40 7.43
CA GLY A 501 -3.61 -7.94 7.71
C GLY A 501 -3.69 -6.53 8.30
N LEU A 502 -4.89 -6.17 8.78
CA LEU A 502 -5.26 -4.82 9.20
C LEU A 502 -5.16 -4.57 10.71
N THR A 503 -4.89 -5.60 11.52
CA THR A 503 -4.86 -5.50 12.99
C THR A 503 -3.85 -4.45 13.49
N GLY A 504 -2.69 -4.39 12.84
CA GLY A 504 -1.69 -3.37 13.11
C GLY A 504 -2.18 -1.95 12.84
N ILE A 505 -3.08 -1.76 11.86
CA ILE A 505 -3.66 -0.44 11.55
C ILE A 505 -4.58 0.03 12.67
N VAL A 506 -5.42 -0.87 13.20
CA VAL A 506 -6.27 -0.58 14.36
C VAL A 506 -5.41 -0.14 15.56
N SER A 507 -4.32 -0.85 15.80
CA SER A 507 -3.34 -0.49 16.84
C SER A 507 -2.69 0.88 16.57
N ALA A 508 -2.32 1.16 15.31
CA ALA A 508 -1.74 2.45 14.91
C ALA A 508 -2.70 3.61 15.17
N VAL A 509 -3.98 3.49 14.77
CA VAL A 509 -5.01 4.51 15.01
C VAL A 509 -5.23 4.74 16.51
N THR A 510 -5.29 3.67 17.29
CA THR A 510 -5.47 3.75 18.75
C THR A 510 -4.33 4.52 19.41
N GLU A 511 -3.08 4.12 19.17
CA GLU A 511 -1.91 4.79 19.76
C GLU A 511 -1.72 6.20 19.20
N GLY A 512 -2.00 6.43 17.93
CA GLY A 512 -1.98 7.78 17.34
C GLY A 512 -2.92 8.74 18.04
N ARG A 513 -4.13 8.30 18.35
CA ARG A 513 -5.11 9.10 19.11
C ARG A 513 -4.66 9.35 20.54
N ILE A 514 -4.08 8.36 21.20
CA ILE A 514 -3.50 8.53 22.54
C ILE A 514 -2.37 9.57 22.50
N ALA A 515 -1.46 9.46 21.54
CA ALA A 515 -0.37 10.42 21.36
C ALA A 515 -0.92 11.84 21.07
N PHE A 516 -1.91 11.95 20.19
CA PHE A 516 -2.58 13.21 19.89
C PHE A 516 -3.23 13.85 21.12
N GLN A 517 -3.97 13.07 21.92
CA GLN A 517 -4.58 13.56 23.15
C GLN A 517 -3.54 14.05 24.16
N ARG A 518 -2.42 13.36 24.30
CA ARG A 518 -1.31 13.81 25.15
C ARG A 518 -0.75 15.15 24.67
N ILE A 519 -0.50 15.29 23.37
CA ILE A 519 -0.01 16.53 22.76
C ILE A 519 -1.01 17.66 22.96
N LEU A 520 -2.30 17.41 22.68
CA LEU A 520 -3.37 18.40 22.84
C LEU A 520 -3.49 18.88 24.30
N THR A 521 -3.53 17.96 25.24
CA THR A 521 -3.63 18.27 26.69
C THR A 521 -2.46 19.12 27.13
N TYR A 522 -1.24 18.77 26.73
CA TYR A 522 -0.06 19.54 27.08
C TYR A 522 -0.07 20.94 26.44
N THR A 523 -0.46 21.02 25.17
CA THR A 523 -0.58 22.29 24.44
C THR A 523 -1.57 23.22 25.13
N LEU A 524 -2.76 22.73 25.47
CA LEU A 524 -3.78 23.51 26.21
C LEU A 524 -3.27 23.97 27.57
N ARG A 525 -2.64 23.06 28.34
CA ARG A 525 -2.02 23.41 29.62
C ARG A 525 -0.95 24.50 29.48
N SER A 526 -0.12 24.40 28.46
CA SER A 526 0.92 25.38 28.14
C SER A 526 0.33 26.74 27.80
N ILE A 527 -0.76 26.78 27.01
CA ILE A 527 -1.50 28.02 26.69
C ILE A 527 -2.02 28.68 27.96
N VAL A 528 -2.78 27.93 28.76
CA VAL A 528 -3.37 28.45 30.01
C VAL A 528 -2.29 28.97 30.95
N HIS A 529 -1.17 28.27 31.08
CA HIS A 529 -0.05 28.71 31.92
C HIS A 529 0.55 30.03 31.42
N LYS A 530 0.74 30.19 30.13
CA LYS A 530 1.29 31.43 29.54
C LYS A 530 0.33 32.61 29.68
N VAL A 531 -0.96 32.41 29.42
CA VAL A 531 -1.97 33.44 29.63
C VAL A 531 -1.98 33.87 31.10
N ARG A 532 -1.97 32.92 32.04
CA ARG A 532 -1.92 33.22 33.48
C ARG A 532 -0.68 34.02 33.87
N GLN A 533 0.52 33.65 33.35
CA GLN A 533 1.76 34.38 33.63
C GLN A 533 1.70 35.84 33.20
N VAL A 534 1.25 36.07 31.94
CA VAL A 534 1.15 37.44 31.41
C VAL A 534 0.09 38.25 32.14
N THR A 535 -1.07 37.66 32.45
CA THR A 535 -2.11 38.33 33.25
C THR A 535 -1.59 38.71 34.63
N TYR A 536 -0.87 37.80 35.30
CA TYR A 536 -0.27 38.06 36.61
C TYR A 536 0.72 39.24 36.58
N LEU A 537 1.62 39.25 35.57
CA LEU A 537 2.57 40.35 35.37
C LEU A 537 1.86 41.69 35.10
N SER A 538 0.79 41.65 34.25
CA SER A 538 0.02 42.87 33.94
C SER A 538 -0.72 43.43 35.14
N VAL A 539 -1.38 42.57 35.92
CA VAL A 539 -2.11 42.99 37.15
C VAL A 539 -1.13 43.43 38.21
N GLY A 540 0.00 42.70 38.39
CA GLY A 540 1.04 43.08 39.33
C GLY A 540 1.56 44.50 39.06
N LEU A 541 1.88 44.81 37.80
CA LEU A 541 2.35 46.13 37.43
C LEU A 541 1.31 47.24 37.68
N LEU A 542 0.01 46.95 37.50
CA LEU A 542 -1.07 47.91 37.71
C LEU A 542 -1.44 48.14 39.21
N VAL A 543 -1.09 47.20 40.08
CA VAL A 543 -1.47 47.23 41.52
C VAL A 543 -0.31 47.69 42.39
N THR A 544 0.94 47.57 41.94
CA THR A 544 2.13 47.97 42.71
C THR A 544 2.52 49.42 42.48
N ASP A 545 1.75 50.17 41.69
CA ASP A 545 1.77 51.61 41.61
C ASP A 545 0.85 52.15 42.72
#